data_5e0f6752e6b68ef0d62b38fece3ee01f
#
_entry.id   5e0f6752e6b68ef0d62b38fece3ee01f
#
_cell.length_a   1.000
_cell.length_b   1.000
_cell.length_c   1.000
_cell.angle_alpha   90.00
_cell.angle_beta   90.00
_cell.angle_gamma   90.00
#
_symmetry.space_group_name_H-M   'P 1'
#
loop_
_entity.id
_entity.type
_entity.pdbx_description
1 polymer ?
#
loop_
_entity_poly.entity_id
_entity_poly.type
_entity_poly.pdbx_seq_one_letter_code
_entity_poly.pdbx_strand_id
1 'polypeptide(L)'
;IINEEYNKIAKEVLDTFGKMPIPNNFKNLTEVDLQTINALKYQSFSGFEDIAERFIKVINDEVYQSTIAGRPFDDMVSNIRSHINGVYRKSNISEINELVDFINENKFDNSKKVQVEDAVRKLHTQYASDRAGNNLRRYAGQIAHDSVMQFHGQFTVAKAKESGLTHYTYTGTLVRDSRPFCQNMLNKTLTEEEIRQIWNTQGWQGKSTGDPFIVRGGYRCRHTWIPTDPNWDI
;
A
#
# COMPACT_ATOMS: atom_id res chain seq x y z
N ILE A 1 15.40 3.53 -5.87
CA ILE A 1 14.02 4.02 -5.61
C ILE A 1 13.45 3.39 -4.34
N ILE A 2 13.20 2.07 -4.27
CA ILE A 2 12.58 1.43 -3.08
C ILE A 2 13.46 1.57 -1.83
N ASN A 3 14.76 1.38 -1.92
CA ASN A 3 15.70 1.59 -0.82
C ASN A 3 15.70 3.03 -0.30
N GLU A 4 15.58 3.99 -1.19
CA GLU A 4 15.49 5.41 -0.85
C GLU A 4 14.21 5.72 -0.09
N GLU A 5 13.07 5.16 -0.53
CA GLU A 5 11.79 5.29 0.18
C GLU A 5 11.85 4.69 1.59
N TYR A 6 12.45 3.52 1.77
CA TYR A 6 12.62 2.94 3.10
C TYR A 6 13.51 3.77 4.01
N ASN A 7 14.59 4.35 3.48
CA ASN A 7 15.43 5.25 4.26
C ASN A 7 14.69 6.53 4.65
N LYS A 8 13.87 7.06 3.74
CA LYS A 8 13.01 8.22 4.01
C LYS A 8 12.00 7.92 5.12
N ILE A 9 11.32 6.78 5.05
CA ILE A 9 10.35 6.37 6.07
C ILE A 9 11.03 6.14 7.42
N ALA A 10 12.17 5.46 7.44
CA ALA A 10 12.92 5.29 8.68
C ALA A 10 13.26 6.63 9.33
N LYS A 11 13.66 7.62 8.52
CA LYS A 11 13.88 8.99 8.99
C LYS A 11 12.61 9.65 9.51
N GLU A 12 11.47 9.53 8.81
CA GLU A 12 10.18 10.06 9.25
C GLU A 12 9.73 9.46 10.60
N VAL A 13 9.93 8.16 10.79
CA VAL A 13 9.65 7.49 12.06
C VAL A 13 10.57 8.05 13.16
N LEU A 14 11.86 8.14 12.91
CA LEU A 14 12.82 8.70 13.88
C LEU A 14 12.53 10.18 14.21
N ASP A 15 12.17 10.98 13.23
CA ASP A 15 11.76 12.37 13.42
C ASP A 15 10.50 12.48 14.30
N THR A 16 9.59 11.50 14.18
CA THR A 16 8.40 11.40 15.04
C THR A 16 8.80 11.09 16.48
N PHE A 17 9.65 10.08 16.69
CA PHE A 17 10.17 9.75 18.02
C PHE A 17 11.04 10.86 18.62
N GLY A 18 11.77 11.59 17.77
CA GLY A 18 12.56 12.76 18.21
C GLY A 18 11.77 13.87 18.87
N LYS A 19 10.48 13.99 18.49
CA LYS A 19 9.55 14.99 19.06
C LYS A 19 8.85 14.51 20.32
N MET A 20 8.92 13.22 20.63
CA MET A 20 8.26 12.64 21.80
C MET A 20 9.06 12.93 23.08
N PRO A 21 8.43 13.07 24.25
CA PRO A 21 9.08 13.26 25.54
C PRO A 21 9.62 11.94 26.11
N ILE A 22 10.48 11.26 25.31
CA ILE A 22 11.18 10.02 25.66
C ILE A 22 12.67 10.28 25.91
N PRO A 23 13.38 9.35 26.59
CA PRO A 23 14.83 9.48 26.79
C PRO A 23 15.61 9.63 25.46
N ASN A 24 16.65 10.46 25.48
CA ASN A 24 17.38 10.84 24.25
C ASN A 24 18.06 9.67 23.53
N ASN A 25 18.41 8.60 24.24
CA ASN A 25 18.99 7.39 23.63
C ASN A 25 18.01 6.69 22.66
N PHE A 26 16.70 6.87 22.83
CA PHE A 26 15.69 6.30 21.93
C PHE A 26 15.30 7.24 20.78
N LYS A 27 15.77 8.48 20.77
CA LYS A 27 15.49 9.44 19.69
C LYS A 27 16.40 9.28 18.47
N ASN A 28 17.49 8.57 18.61
CA ASN A 28 18.47 8.33 17.56
C ASN A 28 18.36 6.89 17.01
N LEU A 29 18.97 6.68 15.87
CA LEU A 29 19.07 5.36 15.25
C LEU A 29 19.99 4.48 16.10
N THR A 30 19.48 3.35 16.55
CA THR A 30 20.24 2.34 17.28
C THR A 30 20.73 1.23 16.35
N GLU A 31 21.63 0.37 16.83
CA GLU A 31 22.06 -0.80 16.07
C GLU A 31 20.90 -1.79 15.85
N VAL A 32 19.99 -1.92 16.83
CA VAL A 32 18.78 -2.73 16.73
C VAL A 32 17.85 -2.18 15.64
N ASP A 33 17.73 -0.86 15.54
CA ASP A 33 16.96 -0.21 14.47
C ASP A 33 17.54 -0.56 13.09
N LEU A 34 18.86 -0.50 12.94
CA LEU A 34 19.54 -0.82 11.68
C LEU A 34 19.32 -2.28 11.27
N GLN A 35 19.43 -3.21 12.23
CA GLN A 35 19.15 -4.63 11.98
C GLN A 35 17.67 -4.83 11.57
N THR A 36 16.74 -4.20 12.27
CA THR A 36 15.31 -4.23 11.97
C THR A 36 15.04 -3.69 10.58
N ILE A 37 15.59 -2.52 10.23
CA ILE A 37 15.45 -1.91 8.90
C ILE A 37 15.97 -2.85 7.80
N ASN A 38 17.12 -3.46 8.00
CA ASN A 38 17.70 -4.37 7.01
C ASN A 38 16.87 -5.66 6.85
N ALA A 39 16.37 -6.24 7.94
CA ALA A 39 15.50 -7.41 7.90
C ALA A 39 14.19 -7.11 7.15
N LEU A 40 13.57 -5.96 7.43
CA LEU A 40 12.34 -5.53 6.77
C LEU A 40 12.53 -5.26 5.28
N LYS A 41 13.67 -4.66 4.89
CA LYS A 41 14.04 -4.48 3.49
C LYS A 41 14.14 -5.82 2.78
N TYR A 42 14.86 -6.77 3.35
CA TYR A 42 15.02 -8.11 2.77
C TYR A 42 13.66 -8.81 2.58
N GLN A 43 12.81 -8.79 3.59
CA GLN A 43 11.46 -9.37 3.52
C GLN A 43 10.61 -8.77 2.40
N SER A 44 10.69 -7.44 2.23
CA SER A 44 9.95 -6.75 1.18
C SER A 44 10.46 -7.09 -0.21
N PHE A 45 11.78 -7.21 -0.40
CA PHE A 45 12.37 -7.60 -1.68
C PHE A 45 11.96 -9.01 -2.10
N SER A 46 11.95 -9.97 -1.18
CA SER A 46 11.47 -11.34 -1.44
C SER A 46 10.01 -11.34 -1.96
N GLY A 47 9.14 -10.52 -1.37
CA GLY A 47 7.76 -10.39 -1.85
C GLY A 47 7.64 -9.82 -3.27
N PHE A 48 8.56 -8.93 -3.68
CA PHE A 48 8.59 -8.40 -5.05
C PHE A 48 9.06 -9.43 -6.07
N GLU A 49 10.00 -10.30 -5.73
CA GLU A 49 10.47 -11.37 -6.60
C GLU A 49 9.34 -12.34 -6.97
N ASP A 50 8.57 -12.81 -5.98
CA ASP A 50 7.40 -13.69 -6.20
C ASP A 50 6.39 -13.13 -7.21
N ILE A 51 6.23 -11.81 -7.22
CA ILE A 51 5.28 -11.14 -8.10
C ILE A 51 5.85 -10.98 -9.50
N ALA A 52 7.11 -10.61 -9.62
CA ALA A 52 7.79 -10.55 -10.91
C ALA A 52 7.70 -11.91 -11.61
N GLU A 53 7.93 -13.01 -10.91
CA GLU A 53 7.82 -14.36 -11.45
C GLU A 53 6.40 -14.69 -11.95
N ARG A 54 5.37 -14.33 -11.17
CA ARG A 54 3.97 -14.56 -11.58
C ARG A 54 3.62 -13.81 -12.86
N PHE A 55 4.08 -12.57 -13.01
CA PHE A 55 3.81 -11.76 -14.20
C PHE A 55 4.62 -12.22 -15.40
N ILE A 56 5.88 -12.62 -15.24
CA ILE A 56 6.70 -13.20 -16.29
C ILE A 56 6.01 -14.45 -16.84
N LYS A 57 5.46 -15.30 -15.97
CA LYS A 57 4.72 -16.49 -16.40
C LYS A 57 3.50 -16.13 -17.24
N VAL A 58 2.67 -15.18 -16.80
CA VAL A 58 1.49 -14.74 -17.57
C VAL A 58 1.86 -14.19 -18.94
N ILE A 59 2.94 -13.40 -19.02
CA ILE A 59 3.43 -12.85 -20.29
C ILE A 59 3.94 -13.95 -21.21
N ASN A 60 4.73 -14.89 -20.66
CA ASN A 60 5.25 -16.03 -21.44
C ASN A 60 4.14 -16.91 -21.97
N ASP A 61 3.11 -17.20 -21.14
CA ASP A 61 1.95 -17.98 -21.56
C ASP A 61 1.18 -17.27 -22.69
N GLU A 62 1.01 -15.94 -22.64
CA GLU A 62 0.36 -15.17 -23.71
C GLU A 62 1.17 -15.19 -25.01
N VAL A 63 2.50 -14.99 -24.92
CA VAL A 63 3.39 -15.08 -26.09
C VAL A 63 3.31 -16.47 -26.71
N TYR A 64 3.38 -17.52 -25.92
CA TYR A 64 3.32 -18.91 -26.37
C TYR A 64 1.97 -19.20 -27.05
N GLN A 65 0.86 -18.88 -26.40
CA GLN A 65 -0.49 -19.11 -26.93
C GLN A 65 -0.76 -18.31 -28.22
N SER A 66 -0.32 -17.05 -28.27
CA SER A 66 -0.45 -16.21 -29.45
C SER A 66 0.36 -16.73 -30.62
N THR A 67 1.57 -17.24 -30.34
CA THR A 67 2.46 -17.82 -31.39
C THR A 67 1.87 -19.10 -31.96
N ILE A 68 1.39 -20.02 -31.12
CA ILE A 68 0.76 -21.28 -31.58
C ILE A 68 -0.53 -21.01 -32.34
N ALA A 69 -1.33 -20.06 -31.90
CA ALA A 69 -2.61 -19.70 -32.52
C ALA A 69 -2.41 -18.89 -33.85
N GLY A 70 -1.17 -18.55 -34.21
CA GLY A 70 -0.88 -17.72 -35.39
C GLY A 70 -1.52 -16.32 -35.32
N ARG A 71 -1.69 -15.75 -34.10
CA ARG A 71 -2.30 -14.43 -33.95
C ARG A 71 -1.39 -13.34 -34.55
N PRO A 72 -1.96 -12.27 -35.10
CA PRO A 72 -1.19 -11.10 -35.54
C PRO A 72 -0.35 -10.54 -34.38
N PHE A 73 0.84 -10.05 -34.71
CA PHE A 73 1.78 -9.49 -33.73
C PHE A 73 1.15 -8.36 -32.90
N ASP A 74 0.35 -7.51 -33.56
CA ASP A 74 -0.32 -6.38 -32.88
C ASP A 74 -1.35 -6.85 -31.84
N ASP A 75 -2.06 -7.96 -32.09
CA ASP A 75 -3.00 -8.55 -31.15
C ASP A 75 -2.25 -9.10 -29.92
N MET A 76 -1.13 -9.80 -30.14
CA MET A 76 -0.28 -10.28 -29.05
C MET A 76 0.24 -9.12 -28.20
N VAL A 77 0.75 -8.06 -28.83
CA VAL A 77 1.22 -6.86 -28.13
C VAL A 77 0.08 -6.19 -27.37
N SER A 78 -1.12 -6.13 -27.96
CA SER A 78 -2.31 -5.57 -27.30
C SER A 78 -2.71 -6.37 -26.06
N ASN A 79 -2.68 -7.70 -26.14
CA ASN A 79 -2.98 -8.58 -25.00
C ASN A 79 -1.93 -8.43 -23.88
N ILE A 80 -0.65 -8.43 -24.21
CA ILE A 80 0.42 -8.20 -23.22
C ILE A 80 0.24 -6.83 -22.55
N ARG A 81 -0.05 -5.78 -23.32
CA ARG A 81 -0.32 -4.45 -22.76
C ARG A 81 -1.55 -4.43 -21.85
N SER A 82 -2.59 -5.22 -22.14
CA SER A 82 -3.76 -5.35 -21.27
C SER A 82 -3.44 -6.02 -19.93
N HIS A 83 -2.52 -6.97 -19.90
CA HIS A 83 -2.01 -7.56 -18.64
C HIS A 83 -1.19 -6.55 -17.84
N ILE A 84 -0.45 -5.66 -18.51
CA ILE A 84 0.37 -4.64 -17.86
C ILE A 84 -0.48 -3.46 -17.37
N ASN A 85 -1.32 -2.89 -18.22
CA ASN A 85 -2.08 -1.66 -17.96
C ASN A 85 -3.51 -1.92 -17.45
N GLY A 86 -4.06 -3.10 -17.70
CA GLY A 86 -5.41 -3.50 -17.34
C GLY A 86 -6.47 -3.04 -18.35
N VAL A 87 -7.66 -3.60 -18.16
CA VAL A 87 -8.90 -3.19 -18.82
C VAL A 87 -9.79 -2.57 -17.77
N TYR A 88 -10.19 -1.33 -17.96
CA TYR A 88 -11.06 -0.62 -17.02
C TYR A 88 -12.53 -0.87 -17.37
N ARG A 89 -13.35 -1.13 -16.36
CA ARG A 89 -14.79 -1.36 -16.51
C ARG A 89 -15.55 -0.09 -16.16
N LYS A 90 -16.68 0.08 -16.83
CA LYS A 90 -17.64 1.14 -16.51
C LYS A 90 -18.29 0.90 -15.15
N SER A 91 -18.63 1.97 -14.48
CA SER A 91 -19.34 1.99 -13.20
C SER A 91 -20.63 2.79 -13.33
N ASN A 92 -21.39 2.91 -12.25
CA ASN A 92 -22.57 3.77 -12.19
C ASN A 92 -22.22 5.26 -11.90
N ILE A 93 -20.96 5.61 -11.87
CA ILE A 93 -20.45 6.98 -11.66
C ILE A 93 -19.97 7.53 -13.00
N SER A 94 -20.55 8.64 -13.47
CA SER A 94 -20.30 9.24 -14.79
C SER A 94 -18.82 9.59 -15.00
N GLU A 95 -18.23 10.24 -14.01
CA GLU A 95 -16.84 10.71 -14.07
C GLU A 95 -15.84 9.54 -14.20
N ILE A 96 -16.16 8.40 -13.60
CA ILE A 96 -15.35 7.18 -13.78
C ILE A 96 -15.46 6.69 -15.22
N ASN A 97 -16.67 6.70 -15.78
CA ASN A 97 -16.88 6.23 -17.14
C ASN A 97 -16.14 7.10 -18.17
N GLU A 98 -16.13 8.41 -17.99
CA GLU A 98 -15.38 9.33 -18.84
C GLU A 98 -13.87 9.05 -18.80
N LEU A 99 -13.31 8.83 -17.61
CA LEU A 99 -11.90 8.46 -17.45
C LEU A 99 -11.61 7.09 -18.06
N VAL A 100 -12.51 6.12 -17.86
CA VAL A 100 -12.39 4.75 -18.39
C VAL A 100 -12.46 4.77 -19.91
N ASP A 101 -13.40 5.49 -20.51
CA ASP A 101 -13.54 5.62 -21.96
C ASP A 101 -12.28 6.29 -22.55
N PHE A 102 -11.84 7.40 -21.96
CA PHE A 102 -10.61 8.07 -22.39
C PHE A 102 -9.38 7.14 -22.34
N ILE A 103 -9.20 6.37 -21.27
CA ILE A 103 -8.08 5.42 -21.13
C ILE A 103 -8.20 4.32 -22.18
N ASN A 104 -9.38 3.73 -22.35
CA ASN A 104 -9.57 2.62 -23.29
C ASN A 104 -9.35 3.05 -24.74
N GLU A 105 -9.77 4.24 -25.12
CA GLU A 105 -9.60 4.79 -26.46
C GLU A 105 -8.15 5.18 -26.76
N ASN A 106 -7.39 5.63 -25.76
CA ASN A 106 -6.08 6.25 -25.98
C ASN A 106 -4.89 5.46 -25.38
N LYS A 107 -5.13 4.30 -24.75
CA LYS A 107 -4.08 3.54 -24.03
C LYS A 107 -2.91 3.07 -24.91
N PHE A 108 -3.08 3.03 -26.23
CA PHE A 108 -2.03 2.65 -27.18
C PHE A 108 -1.48 3.84 -27.98
N ASP A 109 -2.03 5.04 -27.79
CA ASP A 109 -1.55 6.27 -28.43
C ASP A 109 -0.37 6.85 -27.64
N ASN A 110 0.83 6.70 -28.21
CA ASN A 110 2.05 7.20 -27.60
C ASN A 110 2.04 8.74 -27.42
N SER A 111 1.31 9.48 -28.28
CA SER A 111 1.21 10.95 -28.18
C SER A 111 0.39 11.39 -26.95
N LYS A 112 -0.47 10.52 -26.46
CA LYS A 112 -1.34 10.74 -25.31
C LYS A 112 -0.90 10.02 -24.04
N LYS A 113 0.29 9.47 -24.02
CA LYS A 113 0.80 8.69 -22.88
C LYS A 113 0.67 9.41 -21.54
N VAL A 114 1.05 10.69 -21.49
CA VAL A 114 0.99 11.49 -20.25
C VAL A 114 -0.46 11.68 -19.79
N GLN A 115 -1.37 11.98 -20.71
CA GLN A 115 -2.79 12.18 -20.39
C GLN A 115 -3.44 10.86 -19.90
N VAL A 116 -3.09 9.73 -20.50
CA VAL A 116 -3.54 8.41 -20.07
C VAL A 116 -3.01 8.09 -18.66
N GLU A 117 -1.74 8.39 -18.39
CA GLU A 117 -1.15 8.20 -17.07
C GLU A 117 -1.83 9.07 -16.02
N ASP A 118 -2.18 10.31 -16.35
CA ASP A 118 -2.93 11.21 -15.47
C ASP A 118 -4.36 10.71 -15.21
N ALA A 119 -5.05 10.23 -16.24
CA ALA A 119 -6.38 9.65 -16.09
C ALA A 119 -6.36 8.39 -15.21
N VAL A 120 -5.37 7.50 -15.41
CA VAL A 120 -5.14 6.33 -14.55
C VAL A 120 -4.86 6.76 -13.11
N ARG A 121 -4.03 7.76 -12.90
CA ARG A 121 -3.72 8.30 -11.57
C ARG A 121 -4.99 8.86 -10.90
N LYS A 122 -5.81 9.62 -11.62
CA LYS A 122 -7.10 10.14 -11.11
C LYS A 122 -8.03 9.01 -10.68
N LEU A 123 -8.20 7.96 -11.50
CA LEU A 123 -8.97 6.79 -11.12
C LEU A 123 -8.46 6.14 -9.83
N HIS A 124 -7.15 6.03 -9.67
CA HIS A 124 -6.57 5.41 -8.48
C HIS A 124 -6.65 6.25 -7.22
N THR A 125 -6.60 7.58 -7.35
CA THR A 125 -6.59 8.50 -6.19
C THR A 125 -7.98 8.89 -5.73
N GLN A 126 -8.89 9.13 -6.68
CA GLN A 126 -10.22 9.66 -6.39
C GLN A 126 -11.27 8.56 -6.21
N TYR A 127 -11.10 7.42 -6.88
CA TYR A 127 -12.07 6.32 -6.92
C TYR A 127 -11.43 5.00 -6.50
N ALA A 128 -11.17 4.88 -5.20
CA ALA A 128 -10.47 3.72 -4.66
C ALA A 128 -11.28 2.41 -4.79
N SER A 129 -12.61 2.48 -4.76
CA SER A 129 -13.52 1.34 -4.76
C SER A 129 -13.78 0.72 -6.14
N ASP A 130 -13.72 1.52 -7.21
CA ASP A 130 -14.12 1.08 -8.57
C ASP A 130 -12.97 0.57 -9.42
N ARG A 131 -12.11 -0.21 -8.83
CA ARG A 131 -10.92 -0.72 -9.52
C ARG A 131 -11.27 -1.85 -10.43
N ALA A 132 -11.16 -1.58 -11.69
CA ALA A 132 -11.26 -2.60 -12.71
C ALA A 132 -9.91 -3.28 -12.95
N GLY A 133 -9.96 -4.61 -12.92
CA GLY A 133 -8.91 -5.45 -13.48
C GLY A 133 -7.68 -5.71 -12.61
N ASN A 134 -7.14 -6.89 -12.80
CA ASN A 134 -5.84 -7.33 -12.32
C ASN A 134 -4.80 -6.97 -13.38
N ASN A 135 -3.93 -6.01 -13.11
CA ASN A 135 -2.86 -5.66 -14.02
C ASN A 135 -1.54 -5.43 -13.25
N LEU A 136 -0.43 -5.59 -13.95
CA LEU A 136 0.90 -5.48 -13.37
C LEU A 136 1.12 -4.12 -12.69
N ARG A 137 0.70 -3.03 -13.34
CA ARG A 137 0.89 -1.67 -12.84
C ARG A 137 0.15 -1.42 -11.53
N ARG A 138 -1.09 -1.93 -11.45
CA ARG A 138 -1.89 -1.85 -10.23
C ARG A 138 -1.28 -2.70 -9.12
N TYR A 139 -0.89 -3.93 -9.42
CA TYR A 139 -0.24 -4.81 -8.45
C TYR A 139 1.09 -4.23 -7.96
N ALA A 140 1.95 -3.78 -8.86
CA ALA A 140 3.22 -3.17 -8.49
C ALA A 140 3.03 -1.94 -7.60
N GLY A 141 2.11 -1.03 -7.97
CA GLY A 141 1.79 0.14 -7.15
C GLY A 141 1.19 -0.21 -5.80
N GLN A 142 0.35 -1.25 -5.74
CA GLN A 142 -0.22 -1.72 -4.49
C GLN A 142 0.82 -2.33 -3.57
N ILE A 143 1.68 -3.19 -4.10
CA ILE A 143 2.71 -3.87 -3.33
C ILE A 143 3.72 -2.87 -2.83
N ALA A 144 4.15 -1.93 -3.68
CA ALA A 144 5.03 -0.85 -3.25
C ALA A 144 4.40 -0.08 -2.08
N HIS A 145 3.12 0.31 -2.20
CA HIS A 145 2.41 0.99 -1.12
C HIS A 145 2.30 0.12 0.14
N ASP A 146 1.88 -1.14 -0.01
CA ASP A 146 1.67 -2.03 1.13
C ASP A 146 3.00 -2.39 1.81
N SER A 147 4.08 -2.61 1.05
CA SER A 147 5.42 -2.84 1.58
C SER A 147 5.96 -1.65 2.35
N VAL A 148 5.80 -0.44 1.80
CA VAL A 148 6.17 0.82 2.44
C VAL A 148 5.43 1.00 3.76
N MET A 149 4.12 0.77 3.76
CA MET A 149 3.29 0.93 4.95
C MET A 149 3.50 -0.19 5.98
N GLN A 150 3.82 -1.39 5.53
CA GLN A 150 4.23 -2.49 6.42
C GLN A 150 5.55 -2.18 7.10
N PHE A 151 6.54 -1.73 6.33
CA PHE A 151 7.81 -1.28 6.87
C PHE A 151 7.63 -0.19 7.93
N HIS A 152 6.85 0.86 7.61
CA HIS A 152 6.53 1.92 8.57
C HIS A 152 5.92 1.37 9.86
N GLY A 153 4.90 0.52 9.75
CA GLY A 153 4.21 -0.07 10.92
C GLY A 153 5.13 -0.93 11.77
N GLN A 154 5.90 -1.81 11.15
CA GLN A 154 6.83 -2.71 11.85
C GLN A 154 7.95 -1.93 12.56
N PHE A 155 8.55 -0.97 11.87
CA PHE A 155 9.62 -0.15 12.45
C PHE A 155 9.09 0.71 13.60
N THR A 156 7.91 1.32 13.43
CA THR A 156 7.24 2.10 14.49
C THR A 156 6.98 1.26 15.73
N VAL A 157 6.46 0.05 15.59
CA VAL A 157 6.19 -0.85 16.73
C VAL A 157 7.49 -1.30 17.41
N ALA A 158 8.52 -1.66 16.64
CA ALA A 158 9.81 -2.04 17.19
C ALA A 158 10.40 -0.90 18.02
N LYS A 159 10.39 0.31 17.48
CA LYS A 159 10.90 1.52 18.16
C LYS A 159 10.08 1.90 19.40
N ALA A 160 8.75 1.75 19.33
CA ALA A 160 7.87 1.96 20.49
C ALA A 160 8.20 1.01 21.64
N LYS A 161 8.38 -0.27 21.34
CA LYS A 161 8.76 -1.29 22.35
C LYS A 161 10.12 -0.99 22.97
N GLU A 162 11.12 -0.61 22.16
CA GLU A 162 12.43 -0.20 22.66
C GLU A 162 12.32 1.00 23.60
N SER A 163 11.42 1.95 23.30
CA SER A 163 11.19 3.17 24.09
C SER A 163 10.23 2.96 25.27
N GLY A 164 9.71 1.75 25.50
CA GLY A 164 8.78 1.43 26.58
C GLY A 164 7.36 1.98 26.39
N LEU A 165 7.00 2.41 25.18
CA LEU A 165 5.66 2.91 24.87
C LEU A 165 4.70 1.75 24.64
N THR A 166 3.55 1.80 25.29
CA THR A 166 2.53 0.72 25.27
C THR A 166 1.21 1.12 24.66
N HIS A 167 0.99 2.42 24.43
CA HIS A 167 -0.24 2.96 23.86
C HIS A 167 0.01 3.48 22.46
N TYR A 168 -1.05 3.45 21.64
CA TYR A 168 -1.00 3.88 20.25
C TYR A 168 -2.28 4.64 19.90
N THR A 169 -2.12 5.77 19.22
CA THR A 169 -3.24 6.54 18.68
C THR A 169 -3.43 6.21 17.21
N TYR A 170 -4.66 5.89 16.79
CA TYR A 170 -4.99 5.63 15.40
C TYR A 170 -5.19 6.94 14.65
N THR A 171 -4.33 7.24 13.70
CA THR A 171 -4.33 8.52 12.98
C THR A 171 -4.42 8.32 11.47
N GLY A 172 -4.89 9.34 10.77
CA GLY A 172 -4.98 9.34 9.31
C GLY A 172 -6.16 10.17 8.81
N THR A 173 -6.40 10.13 7.52
CA THR A 173 -7.48 10.90 6.88
C THR A 173 -8.60 9.97 6.44
N LEU A 174 -9.82 10.28 6.85
CA LEU A 174 -11.02 9.62 6.35
C LEU A 174 -11.30 10.08 4.91
N VAL A 175 -11.71 9.12 4.10
CA VAL A 175 -12.23 9.33 2.75
C VAL A 175 -13.65 8.80 2.68
N ARG A 176 -14.38 9.13 1.60
CA ARG A 176 -15.81 8.82 1.45
C ARG A 176 -16.13 7.33 1.68
N ASP A 177 -15.23 6.44 1.27
CA ASP A 177 -15.35 4.98 1.40
C ASP A 177 -14.47 4.39 2.51
N SER A 178 -14.13 5.18 3.53
CA SER A 178 -13.41 4.68 4.69
C SER A 178 -14.19 3.59 5.40
N ARG A 179 -13.48 2.50 5.75
CA ARG A 179 -14.09 1.36 6.43
C ARG A 179 -14.66 1.76 7.80
N PRO A 180 -15.74 1.11 8.27
CA PRO A 180 -16.29 1.35 9.60
C PRO A 180 -15.23 1.24 10.71
N PHE A 181 -14.31 0.28 10.60
CA PHE A 181 -13.17 0.17 11.53
C PHE A 181 -12.36 1.48 11.58
N CYS A 182 -11.95 2.02 10.42
CA CYS A 182 -11.15 3.24 10.38
C CYS A 182 -11.91 4.45 10.95
N GLN A 183 -13.21 4.56 10.65
CA GLN A 183 -14.07 5.61 11.19
C GLN A 183 -14.19 5.51 12.72
N ASN A 184 -14.35 4.30 13.24
CA ASN A 184 -14.54 4.05 14.67
C ASN A 184 -13.22 4.19 15.48
N MET A 185 -12.07 3.90 14.86
CA MET A 185 -10.77 3.92 15.54
C MET A 185 -10.08 5.28 15.46
N LEU A 186 -10.43 6.14 14.50
CA LEU A 186 -9.77 7.42 14.32
C LEU A 186 -9.70 8.22 15.62
N ASN A 187 -8.50 8.71 15.95
CA ASN A 187 -8.16 9.47 17.17
C ASN A 187 -8.35 8.72 18.50
N LYS A 188 -8.58 7.41 18.47
CA LYS A 188 -8.58 6.62 19.71
C LYS A 188 -7.16 6.23 20.08
N THR A 189 -6.86 6.36 21.36
CA THR A 189 -5.65 5.87 22.00
C THR A 189 -5.97 4.59 22.75
N LEU A 190 -5.26 3.52 22.41
CA LEU A 190 -5.48 2.17 22.92
C LEU A 190 -4.14 1.51 23.22
N THR A 191 -4.14 0.55 24.13
CA THR A 191 -3.01 -0.33 24.39
C THR A 191 -2.83 -1.35 23.25
N GLU A 192 -1.63 -1.94 23.16
CA GLU A 192 -1.38 -3.03 22.20
C GLU A 192 -2.38 -4.19 22.39
N GLU A 193 -2.70 -4.54 23.63
CA GLU A 193 -3.65 -5.62 23.95
C GLU A 193 -5.07 -5.32 23.48
N GLU A 194 -5.58 -4.12 23.74
CA GLU A 194 -6.90 -3.69 23.28
C GLU A 194 -7.01 -3.68 21.75
N ILE A 195 -5.97 -3.20 21.07
CA ILE A 195 -5.91 -3.20 19.60
C ILE A 195 -5.98 -4.63 19.06
N ARG A 196 -5.22 -5.55 19.64
CA ARG A 196 -5.21 -6.97 19.25
C ARG A 196 -6.54 -7.65 19.55
N GLN A 197 -7.15 -7.35 20.68
CA GLN A 197 -8.47 -7.87 21.06
C GLN A 197 -9.54 -7.40 20.05
N ILE A 198 -9.60 -6.10 19.77
CA ILE A 198 -10.53 -5.53 18.80
C ILE A 198 -10.29 -6.18 17.42
N TRP A 199 -9.03 -6.30 17.02
CA TRP A 199 -8.67 -6.93 15.75
C TRP A 199 -9.16 -8.38 15.63
N ASN A 200 -9.00 -9.16 16.68
CA ASN A 200 -9.35 -10.59 16.67
C ASN A 200 -10.86 -10.83 16.76
N THR A 201 -11.59 -9.94 17.43
CA THR A 201 -13.03 -10.11 17.70
C THR A 201 -13.94 -9.46 16.67
N GLN A 202 -13.49 -8.41 15.98
CA GLN A 202 -14.31 -7.68 15.02
C GLN A 202 -14.00 -8.07 13.57
N GLY A 203 -15.06 -8.18 12.77
CA GLY A 203 -14.99 -8.39 11.33
C GLY A 203 -15.51 -7.17 10.56
N TRP A 204 -14.92 -6.87 9.39
CA TRP A 204 -15.40 -5.86 8.45
C TRP A 204 -14.97 -6.19 7.04
N GLN A 205 -15.66 -5.62 6.07
CA GLN A 205 -15.31 -5.80 4.66
C GLN A 205 -13.94 -5.20 4.36
N GLY A 206 -13.07 -6.00 3.73
CA GLY A 206 -11.70 -5.60 3.38
C GLY A 206 -10.71 -5.66 4.53
N LYS A 207 -11.06 -6.33 5.64
CA LYS A 207 -10.10 -6.73 6.66
C LYS A 207 -9.06 -7.67 6.04
N SER A 208 -7.79 -7.39 6.28
CA SER A 208 -6.69 -8.28 5.86
C SER A 208 -6.30 -9.20 7.01
N THR A 209 -5.72 -10.34 6.69
CA THR A 209 -5.04 -11.18 7.69
C THR A 209 -3.70 -10.54 8.08
N GLY A 210 -3.26 -10.70 9.31
CA GLY A 210 -1.96 -10.24 9.78
C GLY A 210 -2.03 -9.38 11.03
N ASP A 211 -0.90 -8.79 11.39
CA ASP A 211 -0.75 -7.96 12.57
C ASP A 211 -1.48 -6.61 12.38
N PRO A 212 -2.34 -6.17 13.32
CA PRO A 212 -3.10 -4.93 13.21
C PRO A 212 -2.25 -3.67 13.06
N PHE A 213 -1.03 -3.67 13.57
CA PHE A 213 -0.11 -2.54 13.43
C PHE A 213 0.47 -2.44 12.01
N ILE A 214 0.56 -3.58 11.31
CA ILE A 214 1.09 -3.68 9.97
C ILE A 214 -0.01 -3.43 8.94
N VAL A 215 -1.12 -4.19 9.06
CA VAL A 215 -2.22 -4.15 8.09
C VAL A 215 -3.28 -3.09 8.42
N ARG A 216 -3.28 -2.57 9.65
CA ARG A 216 -4.12 -1.46 10.13
C ARG A 216 -5.62 -1.73 9.92
N GLY A 217 -6.34 -0.93 9.14
CA GLY A 217 -7.74 -1.18 8.79
C GLY A 217 -7.93 -2.20 7.65
N GLY A 218 -6.85 -2.78 7.12
CA GLY A 218 -6.84 -3.73 6.02
C GLY A 218 -6.29 -3.16 4.71
N TYR A 219 -6.61 -3.80 3.61
CA TYR A 219 -6.12 -3.49 2.28
C TYR A 219 -6.13 -1.98 1.96
N ARG A 220 -4.99 -1.42 1.55
CA ARG A 220 -4.80 0.02 1.23
C ARG A 220 -5.27 0.99 2.32
N CYS A 221 -5.14 0.61 3.57
CA CYS A 221 -5.45 1.52 4.66
C CYS A 221 -4.48 2.71 4.66
N ARG A 222 -5.01 3.92 4.78
CA ARG A 222 -4.25 5.19 4.83
C ARG A 222 -3.96 5.66 6.25
N HIS A 223 -4.43 4.90 7.24
CA HIS A 223 -4.23 5.21 8.65
C HIS A 223 -2.99 4.50 9.18
N THR A 224 -2.49 4.99 10.31
CA THR A 224 -1.36 4.38 11.02
C THR A 224 -1.60 4.44 12.53
N TRP A 225 -0.91 3.58 13.25
CA TRP A 225 -0.83 3.62 14.70
C TRP A 225 0.42 4.41 15.09
N ILE A 226 0.24 5.52 15.82
CA ILE A 226 1.34 6.35 16.35
C ILE A 226 1.49 6.04 17.84
N PRO A 227 2.69 5.61 18.28
CA PRO A 227 2.95 5.38 19.69
C PRO A 227 2.75 6.67 20.50
N THR A 228 2.21 6.53 21.69
CA THR A 228 1.97 7.64 22.61
C THR A 228 2.02 7.16 24.05
N ASP A 229 2.11 8.10 24.98
CA ASP A 229 1.84 7.90 26.40
C ASP A 229 0.61 8.74 26.76
N PRO A 230 -0.44 8.14 27.36
CA PRO A 230 -1.63 8.89 27.77
C PRO A 230 -1.35 10.00 28.79
N ASN A 231 -0.21 9.95 29.48
CA ASN A 231 0.19 10.96 30.46
C ASN A 231 0.91 12.16 29.83
N TRP A 232 1.13 12.16 28.52
CA TRP A 232 1.68 13.34 27.85
C TRP A 232 0.60 14.40 27.70
N ASP A 233 0.87 15.57 28.24
CA ASP A 233 0.09 16.78 27.95
C ASP A 233 0.39 17.19 26.49
N ILE A 234 -0.51 16.84 25.56
CA ILE A 234 -0.42 17.18 24.14
C ILE A 234 -1.46 18.27 23.84
#